data_d8a6ada0df4a0fa1b0eca18895c75634
#
_entry.id   d8a6ada0df4a0fa1b0eca18895c75634
#
_cell.length_a   1.000
_cell.length_b   1.000
_cell.length_c   1.000
_cell.angle_alpha   90.00
_cell.angle_beta   90.00
_cell.angle_gamma   90.00
#
_symmetry.space_group_name_H-M   'P 1'
#
loop_
_entity.id
_entity.type
_entity.pdbx_description
1 polymer ?
#
loop_
_entity_poly.entity_id
_entity_poly.type
_entity_poly.pdbx_seq_one_letter_code
_entity_poly.pdbx_strand_id
1 'polypeptide(L)'
;MKWTSQQENAINADGSSLIVSAAAGSGKTAVLTERLVRLLADPRSGVRADRIIVVTFTNDAAAELKKRLDSKLRELINDSPADAHLLKQQVLLQNAVISTINSFCFELIRDNITDQGITSGFGILDDSDNAVMKSRALEELINYYSENDYESISYLYDKFCIKNEKGLTDAIARADNFLASVAFRDEWLDKAVAEYEKPFMESVYYSDLLGSVRRKLEKAQAAADSCCDLIGEIFPDIKSSAAQKSLAQAEEDLSAVDSVLAVIKSGRLPSAEEASAVTFIDLV
;
A
#
# COMPACT_ATOMS: atom_id res chain seq x y z
N MET A 1 18.88 10.48 -29.01
CA MET A 1 17.55 10.77 -28.44
C MET A 1 17.62 12.13 -27.77
N LYS A 2 16.62 13.01 -27.92
CA LYS A 2 16.66 14.34 -27.28
C LYS A 2 15.86 14.26 -26.00
N TRP A 3 16.49 14.48 -24.84
CA TRP A 3 15.86 14.44 -23.53
C TRP A 3 15.19 15.78 -23.21
N THR A 4 14.08 15.75 -22.45
CA THR A 4 13.51 16.97 -21.87
C THR A 4 14.37 17.44 -20.69
N SER A 5 14.23 18.71 -20.30
CA SER A 5 15.00 19.25 -19.16
C SER A 5 14.77 18.47 -17.87
N GLN A 6 13.53 18.00 -17.62
CA GLN A 6 13.20 17.19 -16.46
C GLN A 6 13.84 15.79 -16.50
N GLN A 7 13.84 15.16 -17.69
CA GLN A 7 14.52 13.88 -17.90
C GLN A 7 16.03 14.01 -17.74
N GLU A 8 16.63 15.07 -18.30
CA GLU A 8 18.07 15.34 -18.16
C GLU A 8 18.47 15.59 -16.70
N ASN A 9 17.64 16.32 -15.94
CA ASN A 9 17.86 16.51 -14.52
C ASN A 9 17.83 15.17 -13.74
N ALA A 10 16.89 14.27 -14.08
CA ALA A 10 16.81 12.96 -13.44
C ALA A 10 18.00 12.04 -13.83
N ILE A 11 18.48 12.14 -15.06
CA ILE A 11 19.64 11.38 -15.53
C ILE A 11 20.92 11.83 -14.80
N ASN A 12 21.11 13.12 -14.62
CA ASN A 12 22.33 13.72 -14.06
C ASN A 12 22.22 14.02 -12.56
N ALA A 13 21.11 13.68 -11.90
CA ALA A 13 20.95 13.98 -10.48
C ALA A 13 22.05 13.33 -9.64
N ASP A 14 22.73 14.13 -8.82
CA ASP A 14 23.67 13.68 -7.81
C ASP A 14 22.96 13.56 -6.46
N GLY A 15 23.49 12.69 -5.60
CA GLY A 15 22.98 12.55 -4.24
C GLY A 15 22.65 11.10 -3.87
N SER A 16 22.26 10.90 -2.61
CA SER A 16 22.06 9.58 -2.01
C SER A 16 20.70 8.94 -2.38
N SER A 17 19.68 9.75 -2.69
CA SER A 17 18.32 9.25 -2.99
C SER A 17 17.63 10.11 -4.05
N LEU A 18 16.99 9.45 -5.01
CA LEU A 18 16.22 10.11 -6.08
C LEU A 18 14.87 9.41 -6.24
N ILE A 19 13.79 10.19 -6.15
CA ILE A 19 12.44 9.72 -6.48
C ILE A 19 12.00 10.38 -7.78
N VAL A 20 11.62 9.57 -8.77
CA VAL A 20 11.11 10.05 -10.06
C VAL A 20 9.63 9.68 -10.17
N SER A 21 8.77 10.70 -10.09
CA SER A 21 7.33 10.56 -10.32
C SER A 21 6.99 10.98 -11.75
N ALA A 22 6.33 10.10 -12.49
CA ALA A 22 5.99 10.36 -13.89
C ALA A 22 4.85 9.43 -14.36
N ALA A 23 4.00 9.92 -15.27
CA ALA A 23 2.90 9.15 -15.86
C ALA A 23 3.39 7.93 -16.66
N ALA A 24 2.46 7.01 -16.97
CA ALA A 24 2.75 5.90 -17.89
C ALA A 24 3.18 6.45 -19.26
N GLY A 25 4.14 5.80 -19.92
CA GLY A 25 4.65 6.24 -21.23
C GLY A 25 5.60 7.44 -21.21
N SER A 26 5.88 8.06 -20.07
CA SER A 26 6.79 9.21 -19.95
C SER A 26 8.28 8.91 -20.14
N GLY A 27 8.64 7.66 -20.42
CA GLY A 27 10.04 7.27 -20.65
C GLY A 27 10.84 6.95 -19.39
N LYS A 28 10.20 6.65 -18.22
CA LYS A 28 10.91 6.29 -16.98
C LYS A 28 12.01 5.26 -17.15
N THR A 29 11.72 4.16 -17.85
CA THR A 29 12.70 3.09 -18.10
C THR A 29 13.86 3.58 -18.98
N ALA A 30 13.58 4.45 -19.96
CA ALA A 30 14.61 5.03 -20.81
C ALA A 30 15.55 5.95 -20.04
N VAL A 31 14.98 6.79 -19.15
CA VAL A 31 15.73 7.67 -18.24
C VAL A 31 16.61 6.84 -17.28
N LEU A 32 16.06 5.78 -16.69
CA LEU A 32 16.81 4.88 -15.80
C LEU A 32 17.96 4.22 -16.56
N THR A 33 17.69 3.66 -17.75
CA THR A 33 18.74 3.03 -18.58
C THR A 33 19.85 4.02 -18.91
N GLU A 34 19.49 5.23 -19.35
CA GLU A 34 20.47 6.26 -19.69
C GLU A 34 21.31 6.67 -18.49
N ARG A 35 20.68 6.87 -17.32
CA ARG A 35 21.39 7.18 -16.08
C ARG A 35 22.41 6.09 -15.74
N LEU A 36 21.99 4.82 -15.76
CA LEU A 36 22.87 3.69 -15.48
C LEU A 36 24.04 3.63 -16.46
N VAL A 37 23.78 3.82 -17.75
CA VAL A 37 24.85 3.83 -18.78
C VAL A 37 25.84 4.96 -18.54
N ARG A 38 25.39 6.19 -18.25
CA ARG A 38 26.29 7.31 -17.94
C ARG A 38 27.12 7.06 -16.68
N LEU A 39 26.51 6.51 -15.63
CA LEU A 39 27.25 6.14 -14.41
C LEU A 39 28.30 5.07 -14.67
N LEU A 40 28.00 4.07 -15.50
CA LEU A 40 28.93 3.00 -15.84
C LEU A 40 30.05 3.47 -16.82
N ALA A 41 29.71 4.40 -17.70
CA ALA A 41 30.64 4.91 -18.69
C ALA A 41 31.67 5.93 -18.13
N ASP A 42 31.29 6.65 -17.02
CA ASP A 42 32.21 7.61 -16.39
C ASP A 42 33.15 6.92 -15.39
N PRO A 43 34.45 6.79 -15.62
CA PRO A 43 35.39 6.20 -14.67
C PRO A 43 35.43 6.91 -13.31
N ARG A 44 35.05 8.20 -13.27
CA ARG A 44 35.08 9.02 -12.04
C ARG A 44 33.87 8.73 -11.14
N SER A 45 32.82 8.10 -11.68
CA SER A 45 31.65 7.72 -10.88
C SER A 45 31.96 6.68 -9.80
N GLY A 46 33.01 5.89 -10.01
CA GLY A 46 33.37 4.76 -9.13
C GLY A 46 32.37 3.60 -9.19
N VAL A 47 31.32 3.69 -10.00
CA VAL A 47 30.26 2.67 -10.09
C VAL A 47 30.75 1.51 -10.96
N ARG A 48 30.59 0.29 -10.42
CA ARG A 48 30.89 -0.95 -11.14
C ARG A 48 29.60 -1.67 -11.46
N ALA A 49 29.51 -2.27 -12.65
CA ALA A 49 28.30 -2.96 -13.10
C ALA A 49 27.94 -4.16 -12.20
N ASP A 50 28.91 -4.88 -11.65
CA ASP A 50 28.67 -5.98 -10.69
C ASP A 50 28.23 -5.54 -9.27
N ARG A 51 28.15 -4.23 -9.02
CA ARG A 51 27.67 -3.64 -7.77
C ARG A 51 26.33 -2.95 -7.93
N ILE A 52 25.69 -3.11 -9.07
CA ILE A 52 24.36 -2.56 -9.33
C ILE A 52 23.30 -3.58 -8.95
N ILE A 53 22.31 -3.14 -8.21
CA ILE A 53 21.07 -3.89 -7.95
C ILE A 53 19.93 -3.11 -8.59
N VAL A 54 19.21 -3.71 -9.52
CA VAL A 54 18.00 -3.17 -10.13
C VAL A 54 16.87 -4.16 -9.98
N VAL A 55 15.79 -3.75 -9.33
CA VAL A 55 14.62 -4.60 -9.15
C VAL A 55 13.42 -4.11 -9.95
N THR A 56 12.67 -5.04 -10.50
CA THR A 56 11.49 -4.80 -11.32
C THR A 56 10.32 -5.64 -10.81
N PHE A 57 9.12 -5.41 -11.35
CA PHE A 57 7.94 -6.22 -10.99
C PHE A 57 7.81 -7.48 -11.84
N THR A 58 8.36 -7.51 -13.06
CA THR A 58 8.24 -8.64 -13.97
C THR A 58 9.60 -9.11 -14.49
N ASN A 59 9.71 -10.39 -14.79
CA ASN A 59 10.92 -10.98 -15.37
C ASN A 59 11.21 -10.39 -16.75
N ASP A 60 10.19 -10.12 -17.57
CA ASP A 60 10.34 -9.51 -18.88
C ASP A 60 10.95 -8.10 -18.79
N ALA A 61 10.50 -7.29 -17.81
CA ALA A 61 11.06 -5.97 -17.60
C ALA A 61 12.52 -6.02 -17.16
N ALA A 62 12.89 -6.99 -16.33
CA ALA A 62 14.28 -7.20 -15.91
C ALA A 62 15.16 -7.62 -17.09
N ALA A 63 14.70 -8.59 -17.88
CA ALA A 63 15.43 -9.07 -19.06
C ALA A 63 15.60 -7.96 -20.11
N GLU A 64 14.53 -7.20 -20.38
CA GLU A 64 14.56 -6.08 -21.32
C GLU A 64 15.54 -4.98 -20.87
N LEU A 65 15.54 -4.64 -19.57
CA LEU A 65 16.47 -3.66 -19.02
C LEU A 65 17.93 -4.12 -19.17
N LYS A 66 18.22 -5.38 -18.84
CA LYS A 66 19.56 -5.97 -18.98
C LYS A 66 20.03 -5.91 -20.44
N LYS A 67 19.13 -6.29 -21.38
CA LYS A 67 19.41 -6.22 -22.82
C LYS A 67 19.69 -4.80 -23.30
N ARG A 68 18.91 -3.81 -22.84
CA ARG A 68 19.12 -2.40 -23.21
C ARG A 68 20.43 -1.85 -22.69
N LEU A 69 20.81 -2.19 -21.45
CA LEU A 69 22.10 -1.80 -20.88
C LEU A 69 23.25 -2.40 -21.65
N ASP A 70 23.21 -3.70 -21.95
CA ASP A 70 24.27 -4.37 -22.75
C ASP A 70 24.39 -3.74 -24.14
N SER A 71 23.27 -3.51 -24.85
CA SER A 71 23.26 -2.88 -26.16
C SER A 71 23.89 -1.49 -26.14
N LYS A 72 23.56 -0.65 -25.19
CA LYS A 72 24.08 0.71 -25.06
C LYS A 72 25.59 0.71 -24.73
N LEU A 73 26.02 -0.18 -23.83
CA LEU A 73 27.43 -0.32 -23.54
C LEU A 73 28.21 -0.78 -24.77
N ARG A 74 27.67 -1.71 -25.58
CA ARG A 74 28.28 -2.13 -26.87
C ARG A 74 28.38 -0.97 -27.87
N GLU A 75 27.34 -0.13 -27.96
CA GLU A 75 27.39 1.07 -28.80
C GLU A 75 28.58 1.97 -28.40
N LEU A 76 28.76 2.26 -27.12
CA LEU A 76 29.86 3.06 -26.61
C LEU A 76 31.23 2.39 -26.83
N ILE A 77 31.34 1.07 -26.72
CA ILE A 77 32.56 0.32 -27.01
C ILE A 77 32.88 0.38 -28.50
N ASN A 78 31.89 0.29 -29.38
CA ASN A 78 32.11 0.42 -30.83
C ASN A 78 32.65 1.80 -31.21
N ASP A 79 32.20 2.86 -30.53
CA ASP A 79 32.69 4.22 -30.71
C ASP A 79 34.10 4.42 -30.12
N SER A 80 34.47 3.63 -29.11
CA SER A 80 35.78 3.67 -28.43
C SER A 80 36.31 2.27 -28.11
N PRO A 81 36.74 1.50 -29.11
CA PRO A 81 37.09 0.07 -28.94
C PRO A 81 38.32 -0.19 -28.03
N ALA A 82 39.13 0.79 -27.78
CA ALA A 82 40.32 0.68 -26.91
C ALA A 82 40.06 1.10 -25.47
N ASP A 83 38.80 1.48 -25.11
CA ASP A 83 38.47 1.89 -23.76
C ASP A 83 38.37 0.67 -22.83
N ALA A 84 39.44 0.44 -22.08
CA ALA A 84 39.54 -0.66 -21.13
C ALA A 84 38.49 -0.59 -20.01
N HIS A 85 38.02 0.62 -19.64
CA HIS A 85 36.98 0.79 -18.61
C HIS A 85 35.63 0.27 -19.12
N LEU A 86 35.21 0.66 -20.32
CA LEU A 86 33.96 0.21 -20.92
C LEU A 86 33.94 -1.32 -21.13
N LEU A 87 35.05 -1.88 -21.65
CA LEU A 87 35.20 -3.32 -21.82
C LEU A 87 35.06 -4.05 -20.48
N LYS A 88 35.68 -3.54 -19.42
CA LYS A 88 35.56 -4.09 -18.07
C LYS A 88 34.13 -4.03 -17.57
N GLN A 89 33.43 -2.90 -17.74
CA GLN A 89 32.03 -2.75 -17.30
C GLN A 89 31.11 -3.72 -18.03
N GLN A 90 31.31 -3.98 -19.30
CA GLN A 90 30.53 -4.94 -20.07
C GLN A 90 30.68 -6.37 -19.52
N VAL A 91 31.92 -6.78 -19.19
CA VAL A 91 32.16 -8.09 -18.55
C VAL A 91 31.47 -8.16 -17.19
N LEU A 92 31.60 -7.11 -16.36
CA LEU A 92 31.02 -7.04 -15.04
C LEU A 92 29.50 -7.01 -15.06
N LEU A 93 28.86 -6.52 -16.13
CA LEU A 93 27.40 -6.47 -16.28
C LEU A 93 26.76 -7.87 -16.24
N GLN A 94 27.50 -8.92 -16.57
CA GLN A 94 26.98 -10.29 -16.45
C GLN A 94 26.65 -10.65 -15.01
N ASN A 95 27.38 -10.08 -14.06
CA ASN A 95 27.21 -10.30 -12.61
C ASN A 95 26.33 -9.22 -11.94
N ALA A 96 25.78 -8.27 -12.72
CA ALA A 96 24.83 -7.29 -12.19
C ALA A 96 23.53 -7.97 -11.76
N VAL A 97 23.01 -7.58 -10.62
CA VAL A 97 21.70 -8.07 -10.12
C VAL A 97 20.59 -7.26 -10.77
N ILE A 98 20.01 -7.79 -11.83
CA ILE A 98 18.84 -7.19 -12.52
C ILE A 98 17.76 -8.26 -12.57
N SER A 99 16.79 -8.19 -11.65
CA SER A 99 15.79 -9.24 -11.45
C SER A 99 14.49 -8.68 -10.89
N THR A 100 13.51 -9.55 -10.67
CA THR A 100 12.33 -9.16 -9.88
C THR A 100 12.67 -9.04 -8.40
N ILE A 101 11.86 -8.29 -7.65
CA ILE A 101 12.01 -8.17 -6.18
C ILE A 101 12.02 -9.56 -5.53
N ASN A 102 11.09 -10.43 -5.93
CA ASN A 102 10.99 -11.79 -5.38
C ASN A 102 12.23 -12.63 -5.69
N SER A 103 12.73 -12.59 -6.92
CA SER A 103 13.95 -13.29 -7.30
C SER A 103 15.17 -12.78 -6.52
N PHE A 104 15.28 -11.46 -6.35
CA PHE A 104 16.34 -10.86 -5.55
C PHE A 104 16.30 -11.32 -4.09
N CYS A 105 15.12 -11.30 -3.46
CA CYS A 105 14.95 -11.78 -2.08
C CYS A 105 15.28 -13.26 -1.96
N PHE A 106 14.87 -14.09 -2.92
CA PHE A 106 15.16 -15.51 -2.93
C PHE A 106 16.68 -15.79 -3.02
N GLU A 107 17.39 -15.11 -3.93
CA GLU A 107 18.85 -15.20 -4.05
C GLU A 107 19.55 -14.75 -2.77
N LEU A 108 19.08 -13.63 -2.17
CA LEU A 108 19.64 -13.12 -0.93
C LEU A 108 19.50 -14.14 0.23
N ILE A 109 18.35 -14.80 0.35
CA ILE A 109 18.14 -15.87 1.34
C ILE A 109 19.05 -17.06 1.02
N ARG A 110 19.14 -17.47 -0.23
CA ARG A 110 19.96 -18.61 -0.66
C ARG A 110 21.45 -18.39 -0.36
N ASP A 111 21.94 -17.18 -0.55
CA ASP A 111 23.33 -16.83 -0.30
C ASP A 111 23.68 -16.71 1.20
N ASN A 112 22.65 -16.56 2.06
CA ASN A 112 22.78 -16.43 3.52
C ASN A 112 22.03 -17.55 4.30
N ILE A 113 21.88 -18.72 3.69
CA ILE A 113 21.03 -19.80 4.19
C ILE A 113 21.45 -20.30 5.58
N THR A 114 22.74 -20.37 5.86
CA THR A 114 23.29 -20.82 7.13
C THR A 114 22.92 -19.90 8.30
N ASP A 115 22.83 -18.61 8.04
CA ASP A 115 22.55 -17.60 9.07
C ASP A 115 21.06 -17.59 9.44
N GLN A 116 20.21 -18.15 8.57
CA GLN A 116 18.75 -18.20 8.77
C GLN A 116 18.25 -19.54 9.32
N GLY A 117 19.13 -20.51 9.59
CA GLY A 117 18.73 -21.82 10.05
C GLY A 117 17.88 -22.65 9.05
N ILE A 118 17.90 -22.25 7.78
CA ILE A 118 17.16 -22.91 6.70
C ILE A 118 18.04 -24.04 6.13
N THR A 119 17.44 -25.18 5.82
CA THR A 119 18.15 -26.31 5.21
C THR A 119 18.49 -26.05 3.74
N SER A 120 19.65 -26.55 3.29
CA SER A 120 20.02 -26.50 1.88
C SER A 120 19.00 -27.25 1.03
N GLY A 121 18.58 -26.67 -0.10
CA GLY A 121 17.57 -27.25 -0.98
C GLY A 121 16.14 -26.78 -0.73
N PHE A 122 15.95 -25.73 0.08
CA PHE A 122 14.65 -25.07 0.18
C PHE A 122 14.16 -24.56 -1.18
N GLY A 123 12.84 -24.52 -1.34
CA GLY A 123 12.18 -24.02 -2.54
C GLY A 123 11.01 -23.11 -2.18
N ILE A 124 10.42 -22.51 -3.17
CA ILE A 124 9.18 -21.74 -3.03
C ILE A 124 8.03 -22.73 -3.26
N LEU A 125 7.10 -22.79 -2.32
CA LEU A 125 5.86 -23.56 -2.47
C LEU A 125 4.99 -22.94 -3.54
N ASP A 126 4.32 -23.76 -4.32
CA ASP A 126 3.24 -23.26 -5.16
C ASP A 126 1.98 -22.93 -4.32
N ASP A 127 1.02 -22.24 -4.93
CA ASP A 127 -0.17 -21.76 -4.22
C ASP A 127 -1.03 -22.92 -3.68
N SER A 128 -1.05 -24.07 -4.36
CA SER A 128 -1.83 -25.22 -3.95
C SER A 128 -1.21 -25.92 -2.74
N ASP A 129 0.08 -26.14 -2.78
CA ASP A 129 0.82 -26.75 -1.66
C ASP A 129 0.80 -25.83 -0.43
N ASN A 130 0.95 -24.52 -0.63
CA ASN A 130 0.84 -23.54 0.44
C ASN A 130 -0.56 -23.55 1.09
N ALA A 131 -1.63 -23.63 0.30
CA ALA A 131 -3.00 -23.71 0.82
C ALA A 131 -3.22 -24.98 1.67
N VAL A 132 -2.72 -26.13 1.22
CA VAL A 132 -2.80 -27.40 1.96
C VAL A 132 -2.03 -27.32 3.28
N MET A 133 -0.80 -26.81 3.25
CA MET A 133 0.01 -26.64 4.47
C MET A 133 -0.62 -25.69 5.47
N LYS A 134 -1.18 -24.56 5.01
CA LYS A 134 -1.90 -23.59 5.87
C LYS A 134 -3.14 -24.21 6.49
N SER A 135 -3.92 -24.98 5.71
CA SER A 135 -5.12 -25.66 6.23
C SER A 135 -4.75 -26.66 7.33
N ARG A 136 -3.71 -27.46 7.09
CA ARG A 136 -3.24 -28.43 8.07
C ARG A 136 -2.72 -27.76 9.35
N ALA A 137 -1.89 -26.72 9.23
CA ALA A 137 -1.39 -25.99 10.38
C ALA A 137 -2.52 -25.36 11.21
N LEU A 138 -3.59 -24.90 10.53
CA LEU A 138 -4.76 -24.32 11.18
C LEU A 138 -5.57 -25.39 11.92
N GLU A 139 -5.75 -26.58 11.35
CA GLU A 139 -6.39 -27.73 12.03
C GLU A 139 -5.59 -28.15 13.26
N GLU A 140 -4.28 -28.27 13.14
CA GLU A 140 -3.39 -28.62 14.26
C GLU A 140 -3.47 -27.56 15.37
N LEU A 141 -3.50 -26.27 15.02
CA LEU A 141 -3.65 -25.17 15.96
C LEU A 141 -4.98 -25.23 16.72
N ILE A 142 -6.09 -25.42 16.01
CA ILE A 142 -7.41 -25.51 16.61
C ILE A 142 -7.51 -26.72 17.55
N ASN A 143 -6.99 -27.87 17.14
CA ASN A 143 -6.95 -29.07 17.97
C ASN A 143 -6.13 -28.82 19.24
N TYR A 144 -4.96 -28.22 19.12
CA TYR A 144 -4.11 -27.89 20.26
C TYR A 144 -4.84 -27.01 21.28
N TYR A 145 -5.50 -25.94 20.86
CA TYR A 145 -6.24 -25.07 21.79
C TYR A 145 -7.52 -25.72 22.31
N SER A 146 -8.17 -26.58 21.54
CA SER A 146 -9.34 -27.34 22.01
C SER A 146 -8.98 -28.30 23.15
N GLU A 147 -7.75 -28.82 23.16
CA GLU A 147 -7.27 -29.71 24.22
C GLU A 147 -6.67 -28.96 25.42
N ASN A 148 -6.03 -27.80 25.20
CA ASN A 148 -5.26 -27.09 26.22
C ASN A 148 -5.90 -25.83 26.75
N ASP A 149 -6.82 -25.19 26.00
CA ASP A 149 -7.53 -23.97 26.36
C ASP A 149 -8.91 -23.93 25.71
N TYR A 150 -9.77 -24.85 26.14
CA TYR A 150 -11.13 -25.00 25.59
C TYR A 150 -11.98 -23.75 25.79
N GLU A 151 -11.79 -23.02 26.88
CA GLU A 151 -12.60 -21.84 27.21
C GLU A 151 -12.38 -20.72 26.17
N SER A 152 -11.11 -20.42 25.88
CA SER A 152 -10.75 -19.41 24.87
C SER A 152 -11.22 -19.78 23.46
N ILE A 153 -11.00 -21.04 23.06
CA ILE A 153 -11.39 -21.48 21.72
C ILE A 153 -12.92 -21.51 21.54
N SER A 154 -13.65 -21.96 22.57
CA SER A 154 -15.12 -21.95 22.58
C SER A 154 -15.68 -20.52 22.45
N TYR A 155 -15.10 -19.57 23.18
CA TYR A 155 -15.47 -18.16 23.08
C TYR A 155 -15.27 -17.63 21.65
N LEU A 156 -14.13 -17.97 21.02
CA LEU A 156 -13.87 -17.57 19.63
C LEU A 156 -14.86 -18.19 18.65
N TYR A 157 -15.21 -19.46 18.83
CA TYR A 157 -16.24 -20.11 18.01
C TYR A 157 -17.60 -19.41 18.14
N ASP A 158 -18.01 -19.09 19.35
CA ASP A 158 -19.27 -18.37 19.59
C ASP A 158 -19.30 -16.98 18.92
N LYS A 159 -18.15 -16.32 18.81
CA LYS A 159 -18.06 -15.00 18.18
C LYS A 159 -17.99 -15.05 16.66
N PHE A 160 -17.23 -15.99 16.11
CA PHE A 160 -16.91 -16.01 14.69
C PHE A 160 -17.74 -17.01 13.87
N CYS A 161 -18.31 -18.05 14.51
CA CYS A 161 -19.05 -19.10 13.81
C CYS A 161 -20.57 -18.98 13.88
N ILE A 162 -21.12 -17.82 14.23
CA ILE A 162 -22.59 -17.59 14.36
C ILE A 162 -23.35 -17.92 13.06
N LYS A 163 -22.77 -17.62 11.91
CA LYS A 163 -23.40 -17.79 10.58
C LYS A 163 -22.72 -18.83 9.70
N ASN A 164 -21.53 -19.26 10.02
CA ASN A 164 -20.70 -20.10 9.18
C ASN A 164 -19.71 -20.87 10.07
N GLU A 165 -19.67 -22.18 9.94
CA GLU A 165 -18.72 -23.06 10.68
C GLU A 165 -17.25 -22.71 10.40
N LYS A 166 -16.96 -22.10 9.24
CA LYS A 166 -15.62 -21.63 8.85
C LYS A 166 -15.28 -20.21 9.31
N GLY A 167 -16.18 -19.56 10.04
CA GLY A 167 -16.00 -18.16 10.42
C GLY A 167 -14.69 -17.87 11.15
N LEU A 168 -14.30 -18.74 12.10
CA LEU A 168 -13.05 -18.61 12.85
C LEU A 168 -11.82 -18.86 11.96
N THR A 169 -11.84 -19.92 11.17
CA THR A 169 -10.72 -20.25 10.27
C THR A 169 -10.48 -19.18 9.22
N ASP A 170 -11.57 -18.62 8.66
CA ASP A 170 -11.52 -17.51 7.72
C ASP A 170 -10.99 -16.22 8.38
N ALA A 171 -11.34 -15.98 9.64
CA ALA A 171 -10.84 -14.82 10.38
C ALA A 171 -9.33 -14.94 10.64
N ILE A 172 -8.86 -16.12 11.07
CA ILE A 172 -7.44 -16.39 11.29
C ILE A 172 -6.65 -16.26 9.97
N ALA A 173 -7.16 -16.85 8.88
CA ALA A 173 -6.52 -16.76 7.57
C ALA A 173 -6.40 -15.30 7.07
N ARG A 174 -7.44 -14.49 7.28
CA ARG A 174 -7.37 -13.05 6.94
C ARG A 174 -6.35 -12.31 7.80
N ALA A 175 -6.28 -12.61 9.10
CA ALA A 175 -5.31 -12.02 10.00
C ALA A 175 -3.88 -12.41 9.60
N ASP A 176 -3.61 -13.69 9.30
CA ASP A 176 -2.30 -14.16 8.84
C ASP A 176 -1.87 -13.47 7.54
N ASN A 177 -2.77 -13.38 6.55
CA ASN A 177 -2.48 -12.69 5.30
C ASN A 177 -2.19 -11.20 5.49
N PHE A 178 -2.90 -10.54 6.40
CA PHE A 178 -2.62 -9.15 6.76
C PHE A 178 -1.24 -9.03 7.42
N LEU A 179 -0.97 -9.86 8.43
CA LEU A 179 0.28 -9.85 9.18
C LEU A 179 1.50 -10.18 8.32
N ALA A 180 1.32 -10.96 7.26
CA ALA A 180 2.39 -11.22 6.28
C ALA A 180 2.88 -9.95 5.57
N SER A 181 2.06 -8.90 5.50
CA SER A 181 2.43 -7.59 4.92
C SER A 181 2.99 -6.58 5.95
N VAL A 182 2.97 -6.93 7.23
CA VAL A 182 3.40 -6.04 8.32
C VAL A 182 4.87 -6.30 8.66
N ALA A 183 5.69 -5.25 8.61
CA ALA A 183 7.03 -5.31 9.16
C ALA A 183 6.95 -5.41 10.71
N PHE A 184 7.81 -6.24 11.32
CA PHE A 184 7.83 -6.44 12.77
C PHE A 184 6.48 -6.92 13.33
N ARG A 185 5.99 -8.02 12.77
CA ARG A 185 4.68 -8.61 13.05
C ARG A 185 4.37 -8.77 14.53
N ASP A 186 5.31 -9.28 15.31
CA ASP A 186 5.10 -9.56 16.74
C ASP A 186 4.95 -8.26 17.55
N GLU A 187 5.77 -7.27 17.29
CA GLU A 187 5.63 -5.93 17.91
C GLU A 187 4.29 -5.25 17.53
N TRP A 188 3.83 -5.48 16.30
CA TRP A 188 2.53 -4.95 15.86
C TRP A 188 1.39 -5.62 16.62
N LEU A 189 1.43 -6.95 16.78
CA LEU A 189 0.45 -7.71 17.55
C LEU A 189 0.39 -7.26 19.00
N ASP A 190 1.55 -7.15 19.66
CA ASP A 190 1.63 -6.69 21.04
C ASP A 190 1.01 -5.29 21.23
N LYS A 191 1.29 -4.38 20.29
CA LYS A 191 0.67 -3.04 20.29
C LYS A 191 -0.84 -3.10 20.07
N ALA A 192 -1.30 -3.95 19.15
CA ALA A 192 -2.72 -4.10 18.87
C ALA A 192 -3.46 -4.68 20.09
N VAL A 193 -2.92 -5.68 20.76
CA VAL A 193 -3.47 -6.26 22.00
C VAL A 193 -3.53 -5.20 23.09
N ALA A 194 -2.43 -4.47 23.32
CA ALA A 194 -2.38 -3.40 24.32
C ALA A 194 -3.40 -2.27 24.06
N GLU A 195 -3.72 -1.98 22.79
CA GLU A 195 -4.80 -1.03 22.46
C GLU A 195 -6.19 -1.56 22.81
N TYR A 196 -6.43 -2.88 22.71
CA TYR A 196 -7.69 -3.49 23.11
C TYR A 196 -7.90 -3.53 24.62
N GLU A 197 -6.85 -3.54 25.42
CA GLU A 197 -6.91 -3.49 26.88
C GLU A 197 -7.25 -2.11 27.44
N LYS A 198 -7.09 -1.06 26.63
CA LYS A 198 -7.45 0.32 27.01
C LYS A 198 -8.97 0.50 27.05
N PRO A 199 -9.48 1.40 27.91
CA PRO A 199 -10.86 1.88 27.79
C PRO A 199 -11.12 2.35 26.36
N PHE A 200 -12.25 1.98 25.75
CA PHE A 200 -12.54 2.26 24.35
C PHE A 200 -12.32 3.75 23.98
N MET A 201 -12.73 4.66 24.86
CA MET A 201 -12.57 6.11 24.63
C MET A 201 -11.12 6.61 24.61
N GLU A 202 -10.17 5.83 25.14
CA GLU A 202 -8.75 6.15 25.19
C GLU A 202 -7.96 5.41 24.09
N SER A 203 -8.62 4.51 23.37
CA SER A 203 -8.00 3.71 22.33
C SER A 203 -7.88 4.46 21.00
N VAL A 204 -6.94 4.03 20.16
CA VAL A 204 -6.80 4.51 18.78
C VAL A 204 -8.07 4.26 17.98
N TYR A 205 -8.79 3.16 18.25
CA TYR A 205 -10.03 2.81 17.57
C TYR A 205 -11.13 3.86 17.76
N TYR A 206 -11.21 4.47 18.95
CA TYR A 206 -12.14 5.56 19.20
C TYR A 206 -11.79 6.81 18.38
N SER A 207 -10.52 7.19 18.34
CA SER A 207 -10.06 8.34 17.56
C SER A 207 -10.28 8.13 16.06
N ASP A 208 -10.05 6.91 15.56
CA ASP A 208 -10.27 6.55 14.15
C ASP A 208 -11.76 6.56 13.79
N LEU A 209 -12.61 6.05 14.70
CA LEU A 209 -14.07 6.12 14.54
C LEU A 209 -14.54 7.56 14.44
N LEU A 210 -14.13 8.41 15.39
CA LEU A 210 -14.46 9.85 15.37
C LEU A 210 -13.98 10.51 14.07
N GLY A 211 -12.75 10.23 13.65
CA GLY A 211 -12.19 10.76 12.41
C GLY A 211 -12.97 10.29 11.17
N SER A 212 -13.44 9.05 11.18
CA SER A 212 -14.23 8.51 10.06
C SER A 212 -15.61 9.16 9.99
N VAL A 213 -16.30 9.27 11.12
CA VAL A 213 -17.63 9.92 11.20
C VAL A 213 -17.50 11.40 10.83
N ARG A 214 -16.50 12.11 11.36
CA ARG A 214 -16.23 13.51 10.99
C ARG A 214 -16.09 13.71 9.50
N ARG A 215 -15.25 12.90 8.82
CA ARG A 215 -15.07 13.00 7.37
C ARG A 215 -16.34 12.77 6.56
N LYS A 216 -17.21 11.86 7.03
CA LYS A 216 -18.52 11.62 6.38
C LYS A 216 -19.45 12.81 6.54
N LEU A 217 -19.51 13.40 7.73
CA LEU A 217 -20.32 14.58 7.99
C LEU A 217 -19.82 15.82 7.26
N GLU A 218 -18.50 16.03 7.20
CA GLU A 218 -17.91 17.13 6.42
C GLU A 218 -18.25 17.01 4.92
N LYS A 219 -18.29 15.79 4.38
CA LYS A 219 -18.75 15.54 3.01
C LYS A 219 -20.26 15.80 2.83
N ALA A 220 -21.06 15.39 3.80
CA ALA A 220 -22.50 15.66 3.76
C ALA A 220 -22.79 17.17 3.85
N GLN A 221 -22.08 17.88 4.73
CA GLN A 221 -22.13 19.35 4.85
C GLN A 221 -21.82 20.01 3.50
N ALA A 222 -20.68 19.68 2.88
CA ALA A 222 -20.28 20.26 1.59
C ALA A 222 -21.30 19.95 0.48
N ALA A 223 -21.94 18.77 0.50
CA ALA A 223 -22.98 18.44 -0.46
C ALA A 223 -24.27 19.25 -0.22
N ALA A 224 -24.66 19.46 1.02
CA ALA A 224 -25.81 20.26 1.39
C ALA A 224 -25.61 21.75 1.03
N ASP A 225 -24.42 22.31 1.35
CA ASP A 225 -24.05 23.68 0.94
C ASP A 225 -24.14 23.85 -0.59
N SER A 226 -23.58 22.88 -1.34
CA SER A 226 -23.64 22.92 -2.81
C SER A 226 -25.09 22.82 -3.34
N CYS A 227 -25.95 22.07 -2.68
CA CYS A 227 -27.37 21.99 -3.04
C CYS A 227 -28.08 23.34 -2.78
N CYS A 228 -27.82 23.99 -1.65
CA CYS A 228 -28.39 25.31 -1.32
C CYS A 228 -27.96 26.35 -2.36
N ASP A 229 -26.67 26.38 -2.71
CA ASP A 229 -26.12 27.29 -3.73
C ASP A 229 -26.77 27.07 -5.09
N LEU A 230 -26.87 25.80 -5.54
CA LEU A 230 -27.50 25.46 -6.82
C LEU A 230 -28.98 25.83 -6.87
N ILE A 231 -29.72 25.62 -5.78
CA ILE A 231 -31.13 26.04 -5.71
C ILE A 231 -31.24 27.55 -5.80
N GLY A 232 -30.36 28.32 -5.15
CA GLY A 232 -30.30 29.76 -5.22
C GLY A 232 -29.96 30.31 -6.62
N GLU A 233 -29.05 29.62 -7.33
CA GLU A 233 -28.65 30.00 -8.72
C GLU A 233 -29.77 29.69 -9.74
N ILE A 234 -30.39 28.53 -9.66
CA ILE A 234 -31.43 28.08 -10.62
C ILE A 234 -32.74 28.84 -10.40
N PHE A 235 -33.05 29.20 -9.17
CA PHE A 235 -34.30 29.86 -8.79
C PHE A 235 -34.04 31.18 -8.05
N PRO A 236 -33.46 32.20 -8.69
CA PRO A 236 -33.14 33.46 -8.03
C PRO A 236 -34.38 34.22 -7.51
N ASP A 237 -35.56 33.96 -8.10
CA ASP A 237 -36.86 34.48 -7.65
C ASP A 237 -37.78 33.30 -7.24
N ILE A 238 -37.52 32.67 -6.07
CA ILE A 238 -38.25 31.49 -5.59
C ILE A 238 -39.69 31.89 -5.26
N LYS A 239 -40.58 31.86 -6.27
CA LYS A 239 -42.04 32.04 -6.10
C LYS A 239 -42.78 30.70 -5.96
N SER A 240 -42.14 29.58 -6.29
CA SER A 240 -42.71 28.23 -6.15
C SER A 240 -42.68 27.78 -4.72
N SER A 241 -43.85 27.39 -4.18
CA SER A 241 -43.94 26.84 -2.80
C SER A 241 -43.15 25.55 -2.62
N ALA A 242 -42.94 24.79 -3.70
CA ALA A 242 -42.13 23.56 -3.67
C ALA A 242 -40.64 23.85 -3.52
N ALA A 243 -40.11 24.81 -4.30
CA ALA A 243 -38.69 25.20 -4.21
C ALA A 243 -38.36 25.86 -2.86
N GLN A 244 -39.26 26.66 -2.30
CA GLN A 244 -39.11 27.23 -0.97
C GLN A 244 -39.05 26.14 0.12
N LYS A 245 -39.89 25.11 0.02
CA LYS A 245 -39.88 23.98 0.95
C LYS A 245 -38.59 23.18 0.83
N SER A 246 -38.11 22.92 -0.38
CA SER A 246 -36.85 22.18 -0.59
C SER A 246 -35.64 22.95 -0.05
N LEU A 247 -35.60 24.27 -0.21
CA LEU A 247 -34.53 25.10 0.34
C LEU A 247 -34.55 25.09 1.88
N ALA A 248 -35.73 25.31 2.47
CA ALA A 248 -35.91 25.30 3.94
C ALA A 248 -35.50 23.93 4.53
N GLN A 249 -35.85 22.82 3.87
CA GLN A 249 -35.43 21.50 4.31
C GLN A 249 -33.90 21.32 4.21
N ALA A 250 -33.28 21.77 3.13
CA ALA A 250 -31.82 21.69 2.97
C ALA A 250 -31.07 22.52 4.02
N GLU A 251 -31.59 23.71 4.36
CA GLU A 251 -31.05 24.55 5.44
C GLU A 251 -31.21 23.92 6.83
N GLU A 252 -32.34 23.26 7.08
CA GLU A 252 -32.58 22.52 8.32
C GLU A 252 -31.63 21.31 8.45
N ASP A 253 -31.47 20.53 7.37
CA ASP A 253 -30.55 19.39 7.31
C ASP A 253 -29.09 19.84 7.53
N LEU A 254 -28.69 20.96 6.93
CA LEU A 254 -27.36 21.54 7.13
C LEU A 254 -27.13 21.93 8.59
N SER A 255 -28.09 22.61 9.23
CA SER A 255 -28.03 22.99 10.64
C SER A 255 -27.91 21.79 11.57
N ALA A 256 -28.63 20.68 11.26
CA ALA A 256 -28.54 19.44 12.01
C ALA A 256 -27.15 18.79 11.87
N VAL A 257 -26.59 18.73 10.66
CA VAL A 257 -25.24 18.23 10.39
C VAL A 257 -24.19 19.06 11.13
N ASP A 258 -24.29 20.39 11.10
CA ASP A 258 -23.38 21.31 11.81
C ASP A 258 -23.40 21.05 13.33
N SER A 259 -24.57 20.85 13.90
CA SER A 259 -24.73 20.58 15.33
C SER A 259 -24.02 19.28 15.74
N VAL A 260 -24.20 18.21 14.98
CA VAL A 260 -23.53 16.93 15.23
C VAL A 260 -22.03 17.01 14.97
N LEU A 261 -21.61 17.71 13.93
CA LEU A 261 -20.21 17.93 13.62
C LEU A 261 -19.48 18.69 14.73
N ALA A 262 -20.13 19.69 15.36
CA ALA A 262 -19.59 20.43 16.49
C ALA A 262 -19.33 19.50 17.69
N VAL A 263 -20.25 18.56 17.98
CA VAL A 263 -20.07 17.56 19.02
C VAL A 263 -18.85 16.67 18.73
N ILE A 264 -18.73 16.17 17.52
CA ILE A 264 -17.61 15.31 17.13
C ILE A 264 -16.26 16.07 17.14
N LYS A 265 -16.24 17.33 16.73
CA LYS A 265 -15.06 18.20 16.83
C LYS A 265 -14.62 18.43 18.28
N SER A 266 -15.54 18.32 19.25
CA SER A 266 -15.18 18.37 20.68
C SER A 266 -14.55 17.08 21.23
N GLY A 267 -14.39 16.03 20.40
CA GLY A 267 -13.75 14.77 20.78
C GLY A 267 -14.73 13.75 21.39
N ARG A 268 -16.03 13.93 21.24
CA ARG A 268 -17.06 13.06 21.80
C ARG A 268 -17.99 12.51 20.70
N LEU A 269 -18.50 11.30 20.88
CA LEU A 269 -19.60 10.79 20.06
C LEU A 269 -20.90 11.49 20.42
N PRO A 270 -21.79 11.76 19.45
CA PRO A 270 -23.12 12.27 19.72
C PRO A 270 -23.94 11.24 20.50
N SER A 271 -24.83 11.70 21.39
CA SER A 271 -25.84 10.86 22.02
C SER A 271 -26.83 10.33 20.96
N ALA A 272 -27.62 9.32 21.32
CA ALA A 272 -28.68 8.80 20.43
C ALA A 272 -29.69 9.89 20.04
N GLU A 273 -29.97 10.84 20.93
CA GLU A 273 -30.88 11.95 20.71
C GLU A 273 -30.28 12.99 19.76
N GLU A 274 -29.00 13.37 19.95
CA GLU A 274 -28.25 14.25 19.04
C GLU A 274 -28.07 13.63 17.65
N ALA A 275 -27.84 12.32 17.58
CA ALA A 275 -27.69 11.60 16.31
C ALA A 275 -29.02 11.45 15.56
N SER A 276 -30.15 11.30 16.26
CA SER A 276 -31.48 11.16 15.65
C SER A 276 -31.99 12.46 15.03
N ALA A 277 -31.43 13.60 15.40
CA ALA A 277 -31.74 14.88 14.77
C ALA A 277 -31.28 14.98 13.31
N VAL A 278 -30.30 14.15 12.90
CA VAL A 278 -29.85 14.06 11.51
C VAL A 278 -30.61 12.96 10.79
N THR A 279 -31.72 13.31 10.17
CA THR A 279 -32.46 12.41 9.28
C THR A 279 -31.78 12.44 7.92
N PHE A 280 -30.99 11.39 7.59
CA PHE A 280 -30.47 11.27 6.24
C PHE A 280 -31.63 11.01 5.27
N ILE A 281 -31.91 11.96 4.40
CA ILE A 281 -32.71 11.68 3.22
C ILE A 281 -31.84 10.82 2.34
N ASP A 282 -32.27 9.58 2.05
CA ASP A 282 -31.70 8.76 0.98
C ASP A 282 -31.86 9.54 -0.33
N LEU A 283 -30.80 10.22 -0.75
CA LEU A 283 -30.69 10.75 -2.10
C LEU A 283 -30.49 9.56 -3.02
N VAL A 284 -31.56 9.08 -3.62
CA VAL A 284 -31.59 8.12 -4.73
C VAL A 284 -30.98 8.74 -5.97
#